data_3d8b98b8414ae1352ee0aec6f7f3250e
#
_entry.id   3d8b98b8414ae1352ee0aec6f7f3250e
#
_cell.length_a   1.000
_cell.length_b   1.000
_cell.length_c   1.000
_cell.angle_alpha   90.00
_cell.angle_beta   90.00
_cell.angle_gamma   90.00
#
_symmetry.space_group_name_H-M   'P 1'
#
loop_
_entity.id
_entity.type
_entity.pdbx_description
1 polymer ?
#
loop_
_entity_poly.entity_id
_entity_poly.type
_entity_poly.pdbx_seq_one_letter_code
_entity_poly.pdbx_strand_id
1 'polypeptide(L)'
;AKIQIDSNYSIQLQRIFFIDEAHRGYNPHGSFLANLLAADKDAIKIALTGTPLLKEERESWRVFGDYIDTYYYDKSIADGYTLKLMREPVETIYKEKIENILDKLAGGIEVRKSDIDRNKIIEHESYLNALIDYIIADFRRFRIEQADDTVGAMIVCKTNPQAREMYRLWQERFNKALYIEGKHDESLMLAAEPMIAYGYHAKPLRASLILHDEGDKEERKAYIDEYKKKLSVDVLIVNQMLLTGFDAPRLKKLYLGRSLDGHDLLQALTRVNRPYHKFKYGYVVDFVNIKENFDATNDRYLRELNRTADIKETGEKETVGEALIVDKEQIVGQIKEI
;
A
#
# COMPACT_ATOMS: atom_id res chain seq x y z
N ALA A 1 8.05 16.72 19.87
CA ALA A 1 8.77 17.99 19.77
C ALA A 1 8.02 19.04 20.61
N LYS A 2 8.70 19.73 21.52
CA LYS A 2 8.13 20.90 22.20
C LYS A 2 8.17 22.04 21.19
N ILE A 3 7.00 22.55 20.82
CA ILE A 3 6.94 23.82 20.08
C ILE A 3 7.22 24.90 21.12
N GLN A 4 8.41 25.47 21.11
CA GLN A 4 8.73 26.65 21.89
C GLN A 4 8.37 27.87 21.04
N ILE A 5 7.36 28.60 21.49
CA ILE A 5 7.04 29.90 20.93
C ILE A 5 7.78 30.93 21.78
N ASP A 6 8.48 31.84 21.10
CA ASP A 6 9.23 32.90 21.76
C ASP A 6 8.32 33.72 22.65
N SER A 7 8.76 33.98 23.89
CA SER A 7 8.05 34.78 24.89
C SER A 7 7.84 36.26 24.47
N ASN A 8 8.51 36.71 23.44
CA ASN A 8 8.41 38.06 22.88
C ASN A 8 7.37 38.17 21.75
N TYR A 9 6.40 37.31 21.71
CA TYR A 9 5.34 37.31 20.73
C TYR A 9 4.55 38.62 20.72
N SER A 10 4.52 39.28 19.57
CA SER A 10 3.69 40.46 19.36
C SER A 10 2.23 40.06 19.18
N ILE A 11 1.35 40.50 20.09
CA ILE A 11 -0.11 40.30 20.04
C ILE A 11 -0.74 40.88 18.75
N GLN A 12 -0.02 41.73 18.02
CA GLN A 12 -0.49 42.34 16.77
C GLN A 12 -0.34 41.46 15.54
N LEU A 13 0.32 40.29 15.66
CA LEU A 13 0.52 39.36 14.55
C LEU A 13 -0.42 38.18 14.66
N GLN A 14 -1.33 38.03 13.69
CA GLN A 14 -2.16 36.82 13.56
C GLN A 14 -1.29 35.67 13.04
N ARG A 15 -1.18 34.58 13.77
CA ARG A 15 -0.52 33.35 13.31
C ARG A 15 -1.51 32.41 12.67
N ILE A 16 -1.05 31.73 11.64
CA ILE A 16 -1.81 30.66 10.96
C ILE A 16 -0.92 29.42 10.97
N PHE A 17 -1.42 28.31 11.52
CA PHE A 17 -0.77 27.01 11.49
C PHE A 17 -1.45 26.15 10.43
N PHE A 18 -0.70 25.75 9.42
CA PHE A 18 -1.09 24.68 8.50
C PHE A 18 -0.60 23.35 9.06
N ILE A 19 -1.52 22.46 9.37
CA ILE A 19 -1.26 21.18 10.04
C ILE A 19 -1.47 20.08 9.01
N ASP A 20 -0.40 19.62 8.41
CA ASP A 20 -0.42 18.53 7.42
C ASP A 20 -0.57 17.17 8.10
N GLU A 21 -1.19 16.22 7.39
CA GLU A 21 -1.51 14.88 7.88
C GLU A 21 -2.25 14.91 9.24
N ALA A 22 -3.25 15.78 9.34
CA ALA A 22 -3.95 16.09 10.59
C ALA A 22 -4.65 14.89 11.25
N HIS A 23 -4.77 13.76 10.53
CA HIS A 23 -5.24 12.48 11.08
C HIS A 23 -4.22 11.81 12.02
N ARG A 24 -2.94 12.23 12.00
CA ARG A 24 -1.88 11.61 12.82
C ARG A 24 -1.73 12.32 14.16
N GLY A 25 -1.91 11.57 15.24
CA GLY A 25 -1.53 12.04 16.58
C GLY A 25 -2.46 13.09 17.22
N TYR A 26 -3.58 13.43 16.61
CA TYR A 26 -4.55 14.39 17.15
C TYR A 26 -5.58 13.70 18.05
N ASN A 27 -5.09 12.91 19.01
CA ASN A 27 -5.94 12.49 20.11
C ASN A 27 -6.31 13.75 20.92
N PRO A 28 -7.60 14.06 21.12
CA PRO A 28 -8.02 15.22 21.95
C PRO A 28 -7.42 15.21 23.33
N HIS A 29 -7.05 14.04 23.85
CA HIS A 29 -6.35 13.84 25.10
C HIS A 29 -4.83 13.62 24.94
N GLY A 30 -4.30 13.73 23.70
CA GLY A 30 -2.88 13.51 23.39
C GLY A 30 -2.03 14.75 23.62
N SER A 31 -0.80 14.53 24.05
CA SER A 31 0.14 15.61 24.38
C SER A 31 0.47 16.54 23.20
N PHE A 32 0.42 16.05 21.96
CA PHE A 32 0.76 16.88 20.80
C PHE A 32 -0.30 17.94 20.51
N LEU A 33 -1.58 17.55 20.45
CA LEU A 33 -2.67 18.51 20.21
C LEU A 33 -2.80 19.46 21.41
N ALA A 34 -2.73 18.94 22.64
CA ALA A 34 -2.78 19.77 23.85
C ALA A 34 -1.64 20.80 23.85
N ASN A 35 -0.42 20.43 23.47
CA ASN A 35 0.71 21.33 23.37
C ASN A 35 0.53 22.38 22.24
N LEU A 36 -0.01 21.98 21.10
CA LEU A 36 -0.31 22.89 20.00
C LEU A 36 -1.37 23.92 20.39
N LEU A 37 -2.45 23.49 21.06
CA LEU A 37 -3.52 24.37 21.53
C LEU A 37 -3.05 25.28 22.67
N ALA A 38 -2.18 24.78 23.53
CA ALA A 38 -1.60 25.57 24.62
C ALA A 38 -0.53 26.56 24.16
N ALA A 39 0.17 26.24 23.06
CA ALA A 39 1.27 27.08 22.55
C ALA A 39 0.77 28.42 22.02
N ASP A 40 -0.36 28.44 21.34
CA ASP A 40 -1.00 29.66 20.85
C ASP A 40 -2.52 29.42 20.71
N LYS A 41 -3.29 29.96 21.66
CA LYS A 41 -4.74 29.82 21.69
C LYS A 41 -5.43 30.63 20.60
N ASP A 42 -4.84 31.76 20.24
CA ASP A 42 -5.44 32.74 19.33
C ASP A 42 -5.03 32.51 17.86
N ALA A 43 -4.15 31.55 17.62
CA ALA A 43 -3.75 31.20 16.25
C ALA A 43 -4.87 30.51 15.50
N ILE A 44 -5.01 30.85 14.22
CA ILE A 44 -5.85 30.10 13.27
C ILE A 44 -5.16 28.78 12.96
N LYS A 45 -5.90 27.68 13.03
CA LYS A 45 -5.39 26.33 12.79
C LYS A 45 -6.16 25.72 11.62
N ILE A 46 -5.45 25.47 10.51
CA ILE A 46 -5.99 24.88 9.30
C ILE A 46 -5.41 23.46 9.19
N ALA A 47 -6.29 22.47 9.30
CA ALA A 47 -5.93 21.08 9.14
C ALA A 47 -5.99 20.65 7.67
N LEU A 48 -4.96 19.96 7.20
CA LEU A 48 -4.90 19.32 5.90
C LEU A 48 -4.77 17.80 6.10
N THR A 49 -5.56 17.01 5.38
CA THR A 49 -5.46 15.55 5.44
C THR A 49 -5.95 14.92 4.15
N GLY A 50 -5.19 13.97 3.62
CA GLY A 50 -5.61 13.15 2.48
C GLY A 50 -6.58 12.03 2.87
N THR A 51 -6.76 11.79 4.17
CA THR A 51 -7.66 10.77 4.69
C THR A 51 -8.31 11.28 5.97
N PRO A 52 -9.59 11.60 5.96
CA PRO A 52 -10.30 12.07 7.13
C PRO A 52 -10.33 11.00 8.24
N LEU A 53 -10.44 11.44 9.48
CA LEU A 53 -10.59 10.53 10.62
C LEU A 53 -11.97 9.88 10.56
N LEU A 54 -12.01 8.63 10.09
CA LEU A 54 -13.26 7.87 9.88
C LEU A 54 -13.77 7.18 11.16
N LYS A 55 -13.16 7.41 12.32
CA LYS A 55 -13.62 6.85 13.60
C LYS A 55 -14.49 7.86 14.32
N GLU A 56 -15.65 7.44 14.77
CA GLU A 56 -16.65 8.25 15.50
C GLU A 56 -16.07 9.04 16.67
N GLU A 57 -15.04 8.50 17.33
CA GLU A 57 -14.37 9.13 18.47
C GLU A 57 -13.40 10.27 18.10
N ARG A 58 -13.10 10.45 16.81
CA ARG A 58 -12.08 11.39 16.33
C ARG A 58 -12.54 12.16 15.10
N GLU A 59 -13.75 12.63 15.13
CA GLU A 59 -14.26 13.46 14.03
C GLU A 59 -13.40 14.74 13.92
N SER A 60 -12.73 14.90 12.79
CA SER A 60 -11.80 16.02 12.55
C SER A 60 -12.45 17.39 12.80
N TRP A 61 -13.74 17.51 12.49
CA TRP A 61 -14.48 18.74 12.68
C TRP A 61 -14.63 19.16 14.14
N ARG A 62 -14.64 18.22 15.11
CA ARG A 62 -14.68 18.55 16.55
C ARG A 62 -13.41 19.22 17.03
N VAL A 63 -12.31 19.02 16.32
CA VAL A 63 -11.01 19.58 16.68
C VAL A 63 -10.69 20.85 15.91
N PHE A 64 -11.02 20.87 14.62
CA PHE A 64 -10.60 21.94 13.70
C PHE A 64 -11.76 22.77 13.15
N GLY A 65 -13.01 22.41 13.45
CA GLY A 65 -14.20 23.04 12.90
C GLY A 65 -14.62 22.41 11.57
N ASP A 66 -15.50 23.11 10.85
CA ASP A 66 -16.06 22.63 9.59
C ASP A 66 -15.04 22.60 8.46
N TYR A 67 -15.32 21.80 7.44
CA TYR A 67 -14.51 21.76 6.24
C TYR A 67 -14.57 23.09 5.49
N ILE A 68 -13.38 23.64 5.20
CA ILE A 68 -13.25 24.84 4.35
C ILE A 68 -13.43 24.42 2.90
N ASP A 69 -12.82 23.31 2.50
CA ASP A 69 -12.92 22.72 1.17
C ASP A 69 -12.68 21.21 1.23
N THR A 70 -13.21 20.50 0.23
CA THR A 70 -13.07 19.05 0.08
C THR A 70 -12.70 18.69 -1.35
N TYR A 71 -11.67 17.87 -1.49
CA TYR A 71 -11.21 17.34 -2.77
C TYR A 71 -11.05 15.83 -2.64
N TYR A 72 -12.08 15.08 -3.02
CA TYR A 72 -12.14 13.64 -2.86
C TYR A 72 -11.60 12.89 -4.10
N TYR A 73 -11.47 11.56 -3.99
CA TYR A 73 -10.90 10.71 -5.04
C TYR A 73 -11.73 10.72 -6.33
N ASP A 74 -13.04 10.84 -6.27
CA ASP A 74 -13.90 10.97 -7.45
C ASP A 74 -13.50 12.17 -8.32
N LYS A 75 -13.35 13.34 -7.72
CA LYS A 75 -12.85 14.54 -8.40
C LYS A 75 -11.38 14.37 -8.84
N SER A 76 -10.55 13.83 -7.96
CA SER A 76 -9.13 13.63 -8.26
C SER A 76 -8.92 12.64 -9.41
N ILE A 77 -9.78 11.62 -9.54
CA ILE A 77 -9.79 10.69 -10.66
C ILE A 77 -10.30 11.37 -11.93
N ALA A 78 -11.40 12.14 -11.84
CA ALA A 78 -11.93 12.88 -12.96
C ALA A 78 -10.93 13.91 -13.52
N ASP A 79 -10.20 14.59 -12.64
CA ASP A 79 -9.16 15.56 -12.97
C ASP A 79 -7.83 14.90 -13.42
N GLY A 80 -7.71 13.58 -13.32
CA GLY A 80 -6.53 12.82 -13.73
C GLY A 80 -5.34 12.85 -12.76
N TYR A 81 -5.54 13.30 -11.51
CA TYR A 81 -4.48 13.34 -10.50
C TYR A 81 -4.28 12.02 -9.78
N THR A 82 -5.30 11.17 -9.74
CA THR A 82 -5.23 9.83 -9.16
C THR A 82 -5.89 8.79 -10.07
N LEU A 83 -5.56 7.52 -9.85
CA LEU A 83 -6.14 6.38 -10.58
C LEU A 83 -7.12 5.64 -9.68
N LYS A 84 -8.09 4.95 -10.29
CA LYS A 84 -8.88 3.92 -9.60
C LYS A 84 -7.97 2.79 -9.12
N LEU A 85 -8.42 2.05 -8.13
CA LEU A 85 -7.71 0.91 -7.58
C LEU A 85 -8.39 -0.38 -8.02
N MET A 86 -7.62 -1.34 -8.51
CA MET A 86 -8.10 -2.66 -8.89
C MET A 86 -7.57 -3.70 -7.91
N ARG A 87 -8.49 -4.35 -7.18
CA ARG A 87 -8.17 -5.49 -6.34
C ARG A 87 -8.14 -6.75 -7.20
N GLU A 88 -7.05 -7.49 -7.09
CA GLU A 88 -6.86 -8.78 -7.72
C GLU A 88 -6.76 -9.86 -6.62
N PRO A 89 -7.67 -10.84 -6.60
CA PRO A 89 -7.52 -12.00 -5.72
C PRO A 89 -6.35 -12.86 -6.20
N VAL A 90 -5.75 -13.61 -5.28
CA VAL A 90 -4.75 -14.62 -5.65
C VAL A 90 -5.41 -15.71 -6.49
N GLU A 91 -4.78 -16.10 -7.59
CA GLU A 91 -5.28 -17.15 -8.46
C GLU A 91 -5.52 -18.46 -7.69
N THR A 92 -6.61 -19.16 -8.00
CA THR A 92 -7.07 -20.36 -7.28
C THR A 92 -5.97 -21.41 -7.13
N ILE A 93 -5.21 -21.68 -8.19
CA ILE A 93 -4.13 -22.67 -8.17
C ILE A 93 -3.05 -22.35 -7.14
N TYR A 94 -2.67 -21.06 -7.04
CA TYR A 94 -1.68 -20.62 -6.06
C TYR A 94 -2.25 -20.57 -4.65
N LYS A 95 -3.53 -20.22 -4.52
CA LYS A 95 -4.23 -20.24 -3.23
C LYS A 95 -4.24 -21.65 -2.66
N GLU A 96 -4.63 -22.65 -3.43
CA GLU A 96 -4.61 -24.07 -3.04
C GLU A 96 -3.19 -24.54 -2.69
N LYS A 97 -2.18 -24.15 -3.46
CA LYS A 97 -0.77 -24.47 -3.17
C LYS A 97 -0.32 -23.89 -1.82
N ILE A 98 -0.66 -22.63 -1.55
CA ILE A 98 -0.33 -21.94 -0.29
C ILE A 98 -1.09 -22.59 0.88
N GLU A 99 -2.38 -22.88 0.72
CA GLU A 99 -3.19 -23.57 1.72
C GLU A 99 -2.63 -24.95 2.07
N ASN A 100 -2.26 -25.74 1.06
CA ASN A 100 -1.61 -27.05 1.27
C ASN A 100 -0.26 -26.94 2.02
N ILE A 101 0.51 -25.90 1.81
CA ILE A 101 1.75 -25.65 2.55
C ILE A 101 1.44 -25.26 4.00
N LEU A 102 0.46 -24.39 4.20
CA LEU A 102 0.03 -23.97 5.52
C LEU A 102 -0.48 -25.17 6.34
N ASP A 103 -1.30 -26.05 5.74
CA ASP A 103 -1.82 -27.25 6.39
C ASP A 103 -0.69 -28.22 6.77
N LYS A 104 0.29 -28.45 5.90
CA LYS A 104 1.46 -29.28 6.19
C LYS A 104 2.29 -28.71 7.34
N LEU A 105 2.52 -27.39 7.34
CA LEU A 105 3.25 -26.73 8.41
C LEU A 105 2.46 -26.73 9.73
N ALA A 106 1.16 -26.53 9.68
CA ALA A 106 0.29 -26.59 10.84
C ALA A 106 0.18 -28.01 11.42
N GLY A 107 0.12 -29.06 10.58
CA GLY A 107 0.08 -30.45 11.01
C GLY A 107 1.42 -31.00 11.55
N GLY A 108 2.56 -30.37 11.20
CA GLY A 108 3.90 -30.76 11.68
C GLY A 108 4.32 -30.08 12.99
N ILE A 109 3.66 -29.00 13.36
CA ILE A 109 3.85 -28.27 14.60
C ILE A 109 2.54 -28.49 15.38
N GLU A 110 2.61 -29.00 16.62
CA GLU A 110 1.45 -28.93 17.56
C GLU A 110 1.13 -27.47 17.80
N VAL A 111 0.38 -26.87 16.88
CA VAL A 111 0.09 -25.43 16.86
C VAL A 111 -0.98 -25.17 17.90
N ARG A 112 -0.58 -24.73 19.08
CA ARG A 112 -1.48 -23.98 19.95
C ARG A 112 -1.94 -22.76 19.17
N LYS A 113 -3.25 -22.47 19.20
CA LYS A 113 -3.93 -21.41 18.42
C LYS A 113 -3.51 -19.96 18.79
N SER A 114 -2.24 -19.71 19.08
CA SER A 114 -1.72 -18.39 19.46
C SER A 114 -1.16 -17.63 18.25
N ASP A 115 -1.21 -16.30 18.27
CA ASP A 115 -0.68 -15.44 17.20
C ASP A 115 0.83 -15.64 16.95
N ILE A 116 1.57 -16.09 17.95
CA ILE A 116 3.01 -16.38 17.86
C ILE A 116 3.24 -17.56 16.90
N ASP A 117 2.39 -18.56 16.93
CA ASP A 117 2.54 -19.74 16.08
C ASP A 117 2.17 -19.43 14.62
N ARG A 118 1.19 -18.54 14.38
CA ARG A 118 0.86 -18.06 13.03
C ARG A 118 2.01 -17.26 12.41
N ASN A 119 2.71 -16.45 13.17
CA ASN A 119 3.86 -15.71 12.66
C ASN A 119 4.98 -16.65 12.22
N LYS A 120 5.27 -17.71 12.97
CA LYS A 120 6.27 -18.73 12.58
C LYS A 120 5.94 -19.39 11.24
N ILE A 121 4.65 -19.63 10.97
CA ILE A 121 4.21 -20.22 9.71
C ILE A 121 4.48 -19.27 8.53
N ILE A 122 4.10 -18.01 8.66
CA ILE A 122 4.28 -17.02 7.59
C ILE A 122 5.74 -16.59 7.39
N GLU A 123 6.61 -16.86 8.36
CA GLU A 123 8.05 -16.64 8.30
C GLU A 123 8.79 -17.88 7.79
N HIS A 124 8.10 -19.02 7.62
CA HIS A 124 8.72 -20.28 7.20
C HIS A 124 9.13 -20.24 5.73
N GLU A 125 10.33 -20.74 5.45
CA GLU A 125 10.95 -20.72 4.12
C GLU A 125 10.04 -21.33 3.02
N SER A 126 9.39 -22.48 3.30
CA SER A 126 8.50 -23.12 2.31
C SER A 126 7.32 -22.24 1.91
N TYR A 127 6.73 -21.52 2.87
CA TYR A 127 5.66 -20.56 2.61
C TYR A 127 6.16 -19.37 1.80
N LEU A 128 7.28 -18.79 2.22
CA LEU A 128 7.87 -17.62 1.56
C LEU A 128 8.34 -17.94 0.14
N ASN A 129 8.91 -19.12 -0.11
CA ASN A 129 9.31 -19.54 -1.46
C ASN A 129 8.10 -19.63 -2.38
N ALA A 130 6.97 -20.23 -1.94
CA ALA A 130 5.76 -20.29 -2.75
C ALA A 130 5.20 -18.88 -3.06
N LEU A 131 5.25 -17.98 -2.08
CA LEU A 131 4.81 -16.61 -2.23
C LEU A 131 5.70 -15.83 -3.22
N ILE A 132 7.02 -15.99 -3.10
CA ILE A 132 8.01 -15.38 -4.02
C ILE A 132 7.80 -15.88 -5.45
N ASP A 133 7.57 -17.20 -5.64
CA ASP A 133 7.29 -17.78 -6.95
C ASP A 133 6.08 -17.12 -7.62
N TYR A 134 4.99 -16.99 -6.86
CA TYR A 134 3.79 -16.32 -7.34
C TYR A 134 4.07 -14.87 -7.71
N ILE A 135 4.69 -14.09 -6.81
CA ILE A 135 4.94 -12.68 -7.03
C ILE A 135 5.82 -12.45 -8.26
N ILE A 136 6.86 -13.24 -8.45
CA ILE A 136 7.74 -13.14 -9.61
C ILE A 136 6.97 -13.42 -10.90
N ALA A 137 6.19 -14.50 -10.93
CA ALA A 137 5.41 -14.90 -12.11
C ALA A 137 4.35 -13.83 -12.44
N ASP A 138 3.58 -13.39 -11.44
CA ASP A 138 2.54 -12.39 -11.58
C ASP A 138 3.10 -11.03 -12.02
N PHE A 139 4.18 -10.57 -11.40
CA PHE A 139 4.76 -9.27 -11.72
C PHE A 139 5.42 -9.23 -13.11
N ARG A 140 6.06 -10.32 -13.53
CA ARG A 140 6.58 -10.45 -14.89
C ARG A 140 5.46 -10.44 -15.93
N ARG A 141 4.42 -11.24 -15.71
CA ARG A 141 3.23 -11.27 -16.57
C ARG A 141 2.61 -9.87 -16.65
N PHE A 142 2.45 -9.18 -15.52
CA PHE A 142 1.93 -7.82 -15.47
C PHE A 142 2.74 -6.84 -16.35
N ARG A 143 4.08 -6.87 -16.26
CA ARG A 143 4.94 -6.04 -17.12
C ARG A 143 4.78 -6.34 -18.60
N ILE A 144 4.67 -7.62 -18.96
CA ILE A 144 4.45 -8.08 -20.35
C ILE A 144 3.09 -7.59 -20.86
N GLU A 145 2.02 -7.84 -20.12
CA GLU A 145 0.65 -7.43 -20.48
C GLU A 145 0.52 -5.91 -20.64
N GLN A 146 1.21 -5.15 -19.78
CA GLN A 146 1.22 -3.70 -19.85
C GLN A 146 2.23 -3.15 -20.87
N ALA A 147 3.10 -3.97 -21.45
CA ALA A 147 4.22 -3.60 -22.29
C ALA A 147 5.07 -2.46 -21.65
N ASP A 148 5.34 -2.58 -20.36
CA ASP A 148 6.08 -1.57 -19.57
C ASP A 148 6.89 -2.24 -18.47
N ASP A 149 8.20 -2.31 -18.65
CA ASP A 149 9.16 -2.88 -17.70
C ASP A 149 9.68 -1.87 -16.69
N THR A 150 9.29 -0.59 -16.82
CA THR A 150 9.66 0.47 -15.89
C THR A 150 8.81 0.51 -14.64
N VAL A 151 7.63 -0.14 -14.64
CA VAL A 151 6.76 -0.21 -13.47
C VAL A 151 7.43 -0.97 -12.33
N GLY A 152 7.12 -0.56 -11.11
CA GLY A 152 7.63 -1.16 -9.89
C GLY A 152 6.52 -1.80 -9.05
N ALA A 153 6.94 -2.64 -8.11
CA ALA A 153 6.06 -3.28 -7.14
C ALA A 153 6.50 -3.02 -5.69
N MET A 154 5.58 -3.27 -4.75
CA MET A 154 5.84 -3.26 -3.32
C MET A 154 5.18 -4.48 -2.67
N ILE A 155 5.92 -5.16 -1.81
CA ILE A 155 5.44 -6.28 -0.99
C ILE A 155 5.34 -5.80 0.45
N VAL A 156 4.13 -5.88 1.03
CA VAL A 156 3.87 -5.51 2.41
C VAL A 156 3.82 -6.76 3.27
N CYS A 157 4.88 -6.98 4.04
CA CYS A 157 5.00 -8.11 4.96
C CYS A 157 4.28 -7.83 6.29
N LYS A 158 3.90 -8.90 7.00
CA LYS A 158 3.25 -8.79 8.31
C LYS A 158 4.25 -8.43 9.42
N THR A 159 5.45 -9.00 9.36
CA THR A 159 6.50 -8.82 10.39
C THR A 159 7.84 -8.43 9.77
N ASN A 160 8.72 -7.80 10.55
CA ASN A 160 10.09 -7.51 10.12
C ASN A 160 10.89 -8.78 9.85
N PRO A 161 10.82 -9.85 10.69
CA PRO A 161 11.45 -11.13 10.39
C PRO A 161 11.00 -11.72 9.06
N GLN A 162 9.69 -11.71 8.77
CA GLN A 162 9.16 -12.15 7.47
C GLN A 162 9.77 -11.37 6.30
N ALA A 163 9.85 -10.04 6.43
CA ALA A 163 10.42 -9.20 5.38
C ALA A 163 11.91 -9.49 5.13
N ARG A 164 12.69 -9.70 6.20
CA ARG A 164 14.12 -10.06 6.09
C ARG A 164 14.31 -11.41 5.43
N GLU A 165 13.54 -12.40 5.86
CA GLU A 165 13.64 -13.75 5.30
C GLU A 165 13.20 -13.80 3.84
N MET A 166 12.12 -13.09 3.49
CA MET A 166 11.69 -12.92 2.10
C MET A 166 12.78 -12.26 1.25
N TYR A 167 13.43 -11.22 1.77
CA TYR A 167 14.54 -10.56 1.06
C TYR A 167 15.75 -11.47 0.89
N ARG A 168 16.12 -12.24 1.93
CA ARG A 168 17.21 -13.24 1.87
C ARG A 168 16.94 -14.26 0.76
N LEU A 169 15.76 -14.88 0.77
CA LEU A 169 15.34 -15.87 -0.23
C LEU A 169 15.26 -15.27 -1.64
N TRP A 170 14.82 -14.02 -1.74
CA TRP A 170 14.81 -13.30 -3.02
C TRP A 170 16.22 -13.12 -3.58
N GLN A 171 17.16 -12.69 -2.76
CA GLN A 171 18.56 -12.51 -3.16
C GLN A 171 19.20 -13.85 -3.56
N GLU A 172 18.99 -14.92 -2.79
CA GLU A 172 19.52 -16.24 -3.13
C GLU A 172 19.01 -16.74 -4.47
N ARG A 173 17.72 -16.53 -4.76
CA ARG A 173 17.12 -16.96 -6.01
C ARG A 173 17.74 -16.25 -7.22
N PHE A 174 17.96 -14.96 -7.14
CA PHE A 174 18.51 -14.18 -8.24
C PHE A 174 20.04 -14.22 -8.30
N ASN A 175 20.74 -14.39 -7.19
CA ASN A 175 22.19 -14.61 -7.18
C ASN A 175 22.55 -15.98 -7.78
N LYS A 176 21.77 -17.03 -7.49
CA LYS A 176 21.92 -18.33 -8.15
C LYS A 176 21.68 -18.25 -9.66
N ALA A 177 20.71 -17.45 -10.10
CA ALA A 177 20.44 -17.25 -11.53
C ALA A 177 21.62 -16.59 -12.26
N LEU A 178 22.31 -15.63 -11.65
CA LEU A 178 23.53 -15.03 -12.20
C LEU A 178 24.70 -16.04 -12.29
N TYR A 179 24.71 -17.04 -11.40
CA TYR A 179 25.75 -18.10 -11.43
C TYR A 179 25.47 -19.16 -12.50
N ILE A 180 24.22 -19.28 -12.97
CA ILE A 180 23.75 -20.31 -13.91
C ILE A 180 23.76 -19.82 -15.37
N GLU A 181 23.97 -18.53 -15.66
CA GLU A 181 24.19 -18.07 -17.04
C GLU A 181 25.35 -18.78 -17.77
N GLY A 182 26.07 -19.66 -17.08
CA GLY A 182 27.11 -20.57 -17.62
C GLY A 182 26.74 -22.05 -17.69
N LYS A 183 25.61 -22.52 -17.12
CA LYS A 183 25.20 -23.95 -17.16
C LYS A 183 23.65 -24.05 -17.22
N HIS A 184 23.19 -24.71 -18.26
CA HIS A 184 21.77 -25.07 -18.42
C HIS A 184 21.32 -26.03 -17.31
N ASP A 185 20.48 -25.56 -16.39
CA ASP A 185 19.75 -26.41 -15.45
C ASP A 185 18.26 -26.41 -15.84
N GLU A 186 17.80 -27.54 -16.38
CA GLU A 186 16.44 -27.74 -16.89
C GLU A 186 15.35 -27.63 -15.81
N SER A 187 15.69 -27.80 -14.54
CA SER A 187 14.71 -27.75 -13.43
C SER A 187 14.17 -26.33 -13.11
N LEU A 188 14.93 -25.28 -13.46
CA LEU A 188 14.51 -23.89 -13.34
C LEU A 188 13.69 -23.42 -14.56
N MET A 189 13.71 -24.16 -15.66
CA MET A 189 12.96 -23.87 -16.86
C MET A 189 11.44 -24.14 -16.72
N LEU A 190 11.03 -25.10 -15.86
CA LEU A 190 9.62 -25.47 -15.71
C LEU A 190 8.73 -24.34 -15.19
N ALA A 191 9.26 -23.39 -14.41
CA ALA A 191 8.54 -22.19 -13.99
C ALA A 191 8.61 -21.06 -15.03
N ALA A 192 9.48 -21.17 -16.02
CA ALA A 192 9.76 -20.18 -17.06
C ALA A 192 9.27 -20.58 -18.47
N GLU A 193 8.77 -21.81 -18.63
CA GLU A 193 8.38 -22.35 -19.94
C GLU A 193 7.43 -21.49 -20.76
N PRO A 194 6.42 -20.82 -20.21
CA PRO A 194 5.59 -19.93 -21.02
C PRO A 194 6.32 -18.69 -21.51
N MET A 195 7.42 -18.29 -20.87
CA MET A 195 8.14 -17.05 -21.13
C MET A 195 9.29 -17.21 -22.13
N ILE A 196 9.92 -18.39 -22.16
CA ILE A 196 11.00 -18.71 -23.10
C ILE A 196 10.46 -18.80 -24.52
N ALA A 197 9.22 -19.23 -24.69
CA ALA A 197 8.53 -19.28 -26.00
C ALA A 197 8.39 -17.90 -26.68
N TYR A 198 8.51 -16.80 -25.95
CA TYR A 198 8.44 -15.43 -26.46
C TYR A 198 9.80 -14.72 -26.58
N GLY A 199 10.93 -15.43 -26.43
CA GLY A 199 12.27 -14.85 -26.63
C GLY A 199 12.70 -13.81 -25.56
N TYR A 200 11.98 -13.70 -24.46
CA TYR A 200 12.36 -12.83 -23.34
C TYR A 200 13.39 -13.53 -22.45
N HIS A 201 14.66 -13.17 -22.55
CA HIS A 201 15.63 -13.41 -21.49
C HIS A 201 15.15 -12.67 -20.24
N ALA A 202 14.63 -13.40 -19.27
CA ALA A 202 14.02 -12.81 -18.08
C ALA A 202 15.06 -12.12 -17.22
N LYS A 203 15.21 -10.82 -17.41
CA LYS A 203 16.07 -9.96 -16.57
C LYS A 203 15.79 -10.23 -15.07
N PRO A 204 16.79 -10.40 -14.22
CA PRO A 204 16.61 -10.58 -12.79
C PRO A 204 15.81 -9.40 -12.21
N LEU A 205 14.78 -9.71 -11.41
CA LEU A 205 14.05 -8.68 -10.66
C LEU A 205 14.84 -8.33 -9.40
N ARG A 206 15.26 -7.09 -9.29
CA ARG A 206 16.01 -6.59 -8.14
C ARG A 206 15.06 -6.10 -7.06
N ALA A 207 15.26 -6.58 -5.83
CA ALA A 207 14.51 -6.12 -4.67
C ALA A 207 15.39 -5.32 -3.71
N SER A 208 14.76 -4.42 -2.94
CA SER A 208 15.37 -3.75 -1.78
C SER A 208 14.47 -3.90 -0.56
N LEU A 209 15.11 -4.14 0.59
CA LEU A 209 14.45 -4.21 1.89
C LEU A 209 14.45 -2.83 2.55
N ILE A 210 13.28 -2.35 2.94
CA ILE A 210 13.13 -1.06 3.62
C ILE A 210 12.38 -1.24 4.94
N LEU A 211 13.13 -1.31 6.03
CA LEU A 211 12.62 -1.40 7.39
C LEU A 211 13.19 -0.26 8.24
N HIS A 212 12.50 0.08 9.33
CA HIS A 212 12.93 1.15 10.24
C HIS A 212 14.21 0.81 11.02
N ASP A 213 14.42 -0.48 11.25
CA ASP A 213 15.51 -1.07 12.02
C ASP A 213 16.57 -1.76 11.14
N GLU A 214 16.61 -1.43 9.83
CA GLU A 214 17.57 -1.96 8.87
C GLU A 214 18.31 -0.82 8.18
N GLY A 215 19.64 -0.87 8.20
CA GLY A 215 20.50 0.18 7.65
C GLY A 215 20.34 1.54 8.35
N ASP A 216 21.06 2.52 7.89
CA ASP A 216 20.89 3.91 8.32
C ASP A 216 19.89 4.68 7.44
N LYS A 217 19.67 5.97 7.74
CA LYS A 217 18.72 6.82 7.02
C LYS A 217 19.20 7.13 5.60
N GLU A 218 20.49 7.29 5.41
CA GLU A 218 21.13 7.58 4.13
C GLU A 218 21.06 6.39 3.19
N GLU A 219 21.34 5.18 3.68
CA GLU A 219 21.22 3.93 2.91
C GLU A 219 19.77 3.71 2.45
N ARG A 220 18.79 3.83 3.36
CA ARG A 220 17.39 3.72 2.99
C ARG A 220 16.97 4.76 1.94
N LYS A 221 17.48 5.99 2.05
CA LYS A 221 17.23 7.03 1.07
C LYS A 221 17.85 6.68 -0.29
N ALA A 222 19.05 6.11 -0.30
CA ALA A 222 19.71 5.66 -1.52
C ALA A 222 18.89 4.58 -2.25
N TYR A 223 18.41 3.55 -1.55
CA TYR A 223 17.53 2.52 -2.12
C TYR A 223 16.21 3.09 -2.66
N ILE A 224 15.63 4.05 -1.95
CA ILE A 224 14.43 4.76 -2.41
C ILE A 224 14.70 5.56 -3.68
N ASP A 225 15.83 6.26 -3.77
CA ASP A 225 16.24 7.01 -4.97
C ASP A 225 16.58 6.07 -6.15
N GLU A 226 17.17 4.91 -5.89
CA GLU A 226 17.38 3.86 -6.90
C GLU A 226 16.07 3.32 -7.45
N TYR A 227 15.09 3.10 -6.59
CA TYR A 227 13.76 2.70 -7.02
C TYR A 227 13.08 3.81 -7.83
N LYS A 228 13.06 5.03 -7.35
CA LYS A 228 12.32 6.14 -7.96
C LYS A 228 12.94 6.66 -9.26
N LYS A 229 14.26 6.81 -9.28
CA LYS A 229 14.96 7.60 -10.31
C LYS A 229 15.80 6.73 -11.24
N LYS A 230 16.54 5.75 -10.69
CA LYS A 230 17.48 4.96 -11.48
C LYS A 230 16.85 3.73 -12.12
N LEU A 231 15.65 3.33 -11.66
CA LEU A 231 14.92 2.13 -12.10
C LEU A 231 15.77 0.84 -11.94
N SER A 232 16.73 0.86 -11.01
CA SER A 232 17.63 -0.27 -10.75
C SER A 232 17.07 -1.26 -9.74
N VAL A 233 16.00 -0.87 -9.02
CA VAL A 233 15.23 -1.71 -8.10
C VAL A 233 13.82 -1.85 -8.64
N ASP A 234 13.32 -3.09 -8.73
CA ASP A 234 12.02 -3.40 -9.28
C ASP A 234 10.96 -3.56 -8.20
N VAL A 235 11.35 -4.11 -7.04
CA VAL A 235 10.45 -4.49 -5.95
C VAL A 235 10.96 -3.94 -4.62
N LEU A 236 10.07 -3.32 -3.86
CA LEU A 236 10.33 -2.91 -2.48
C LEU A 236 9.70 -3.91 -1.52
N ILE A 237 10.47 -4.44 -0.58
CA ILE A 237 9.99 -5.32 0.49
C ILE A 237 9.94 -4.49 1.77
N VAL A 238 8.74 -4.34 2.34
CA VAL A 238 8.48 -3.45 3.48
C VAL A 238 7.59 -4.15 4.52
N ASN A 239 7.52 -3.58 5.72
CA ASN A 239 6.49 -3.90 6.71
C ASN A 239 5.56 -2.69 6.92
N GLN A 240 6.02 -1.66 7.62
CA GLN A 240 5.25 -0.44 7.90
C GLN A 240 5.79 0.78 7.15
N MET A 241 7.08 0.77 6.84
CA MET A 241 7.70 1.87 6.12
C MET A 241 7.14 2.03 4.71
N LEU A 242 7.14 3.24 4.22
CA LEU A 242 6.67 3.65 2.90
C LEU A 242 5.15 3.50 2.67
N LEU A 243 4.38 2.93 3.60
CA LEU A 243 2.93 2.90 3.50
C LEU A 243 2.31 4.31 3.60
N THR A 244 3.04 5.23 4.22
CA THR A 244 2.65 6.64 4.34
C THR A 244 3.76 7.56 3.86
N GLY A 245 3.40 8.69 3.21
CA GLY A 245 4.37 9.70 2.78
C GLY A 245 5.30 9.29 1.64
N PHE A 246 5.15 8.10 1.06
CA PHE A 246 5.96 7.65 -0.07
C PHE A 246 5.28 7.95 -1.39
N ASP A 247 5.95 8.68 -2.24
CA ASP A 247 5.48 9.01 -3.58
C ASP A 247 6.43 8.48 -4.64
N ALA A 248 5.94 7.54 -5.45
CA ALA A 248 6.65 6.95 -6.57
C ALA A 248 5.64 6.58 -7.67
N PRO A 249 5.45 7.40 -8.71
CA PRO A 249 4.45 7.18 -9.75
C PRO A 249 4.55 5.81 -10.44
N ARG A 250 5.80 5.28 -10.58
CA ARG A 250 6.04 3.95 -11.16
C ARG A 250 5.55 2.76 -10.31
N LEU A 251 5.26 2.98 -9.03
CA LEU A 251 4.69 1.94 -8.16
C LEU A 251 3.25 1.66 -8.58
N LYS A 252 3.03 0.54 -9.29
CA LYS A 252 1.73 0.16 -9.87
C LYS A 252 1.16 -1.13 -9.29
N LYS A 253 1.99 -1.97 -8.69
CA LYS A 253 1.57 -3.26 -8.13
C LYS A 253 1.90 -3.34 -6.64
N LEU A 254 0.87 -3.60 -5.82
CA LEU A 254 0.98 -3.76 -4.38
C LEU A 254 0.58 -5.18 -3.99
N TYR A 255 1.45 -5.90 -3.30
CA TYR A 255 1.21 -7.22 -2.77
C TYR A 255 0.98 -7.13 -1.26
N LEU A 256 -0.26 -7.35 -0.81
CA LEU A 256 -0.63 -7.27 0.60
C LEU A 256 -0.49 -8.62 1.28
N GLY A 257 0.55 -8.79 2.09
CA GLY A 257 0.80 -9.97 2.93
C GLY A 257 0.33 -9.81 4.38
N ARG A 258 -0.33 -8.68 4.71
CA ARG A 258 -0.90 -8.43 6.05
C ARG A 258 -2.28 -7.81 5.94
N SER A 259 -3.11 -8.10 6.95
CA SER A 259 -4.40 -7.43 7.07
C SER A 259 -4.19 -5.96 7.43
N LEU A 260 -4.84 -5.09 6.68
CA LEU A 260 -4.95 -3.66 6.92
C LEU A 260 -6.42 -3.29 6.90
N ASP A 261 -6.82 -2.29 7.65
CA ASP A 261 -8.19 -1.80 7.70
C ASP A 261 -8.27 -0.26 7.65
N GLY A 262 -9.42 0.24 7.29
CA GLY A 262 -9.77 1.65 7.36
C GLY A 262 -8.69 2.57 6.79
N HIS A 263 -8.19 3.44 7.64
CA HIS A 263 -7.19 4.45 7.28
C HIS A 263 -5.86 3.86 6.79
N ASP A 264 -5.33 2.85 7.48
CA ASP A 264 -4.05 2.23 7.12
C ASP A 264 -4.13 1.52 5.76
N LEU A 265 -5.27 0.85 5.49
CA LEU A 265 -5.53 0.25 4.19
C LEU A 265 -5.57 1.33 3.11
N LEU A 266 -6.36 2.39 3.28
CA LEU A 266 -6.47 3.46 2.31
C LEU A 266 -5.12 4.12 2.02
N GLN A 267 -4.31 4.37 3.05
CA GLN A 267 -2.96 4.93 2.88
C GLN A 267 -2.02 4.00 2.09
N ALA A 268 -2.06 2.70 2.34
CA ALA A 268 -1.27 1.74 1.59
C ALA A 268 -1.72 1.69 0.12
N LEU A 269 -3.02 1.67 -0.13
CA LEU A 269 -3.61 1.61 -1.46
C LEU A 269 -3.26 2.85 -2.30
N THR A 270 -3.25 4.03 -1.69
CA THR A 270 -2.91 5.28 -2.38
C THR A 270 -1.45 5.38 -2.82
N ARG A 271 -0.62 4.40 -2.48
CA ARG A 271 0.76 4.32 -3.03
C ARG A 271 0.77 3.92 -4.49
N VAL A 272 -0.21 3.16 -4.98
CA VAL A 272 -0.28 2.66 -6.37
C VAL A 272 -1.21 3.45 -7.28
N ASN A 273 -1.98 4.40 -6.75
CA ASN A 273 -2.97 5.17 -7.51
C ASN A 273 -2.44 6.43 -8.21
N ARG A 274 -1.14 6.65 -8.21
CA ARG A 274 -0.52 7.81 -8.91
C ARG A 274 -0.57 7.62 -10.43
N PRO A 275 -0.86 8.65 -11.22
CA PRO A 275 -0.74 8.58 -12.68
C PRO A 275 0.70 8.20 -13.09
N TYR A 276 0.80 7.28 -14.03
CA TYR A 276 2.06 6.86 -14.63
C TYR A 276 1.80 6.28 -16.01
N HIS A 277 2.44 6.82 -17.03
CA HIS A 277 2.26 6.43 -18.43
C HIS A 277 0.78 6.25 -18.81
N LYS A 278 0.40 5.11 -19.39
CA LYS A 278 -0.98 4.80 -19.86
C LYS A 278 -1.86 4.09 -18.81
N PHE A 279 -1.35 3.89 -17.59
CA PHE A 279 -2.10 3.16 -16.57
C PHE A 279 -3.36 3.90 -16.15
N LYS A 280 -4.46 3.18 -16.09
CA LYS A 280 -5.77 3.64 -15.61
C LYS A 280 -6.05 3.21 -14.17
N TYR A 281 -5.31 2.24 -13.68
CA TYR A 281 -5.48 1.65 -12.35
C TYR A 281 -4.16 1.52 -11.61
N GLY A 282 -4.22 1.56 -10.27
CA GLY A 282 -3.25 0.95 -9.40
C GLY A 282 -3.74 -0.45 -9.05
N TYR A 283 -2.85 -1.44 -8.98
CA TYR A 283 -3.20 -2.84 -8.82
C TYR A 283 -2.79 -3.35 -7.44
N VAL A 284 -3.70 -4.08 -6.80
CA VAL A 284 -3.50 -4.61 -5.45
C VAL A 284 -3.81 -6.10 -5.44
N VAL A 285 -2.80 -6.92 -5.17
CA VAL A 285 -2.95 -8.37 -4.97
C VAL A 285 -3.13 -8.64 -3.48
N ASP A 286 -4.25 -9.27 -3.14
CA ASP A 286 -4.67 -9.49 -1.76
C ASP A 286 -4.39 -10.96 -1.35
N PHE A 287 -3.27 -11.20 -0.65
CA PHE A 287 -2.90 -12.52 -0.14
C PHE A 287 -3.62 -12.92 1.15
N VAL A 288 -4.22 -11.98 1.83
CA VAL A 288 -4.84 -12.22 3.15
C VAL A 288 -6.37 -12.26 3.09
N ASN A 289 -6.92 -12.14 1.88
CA ASN A 289 -8.36 -12.21 1.59
C ASN A 289 -9.19 -11.27 2.48
N ILE A 290 -8.80 -9.99 2.52
CA ILE A 290 -9.47 -8.96 3.31
C ILE A 290 -10.53 -8.19 2.52
N LYS A 291 -11.29 -8.89 1.67
CA LYS A 291 -12.34 -8.26 0.85
C LYS A 291 -13.28 -7.40 1.68
N GLU A 292 -13.71 -7.91 2.84
CA GLU A 292 -14.58 -7.18 3.76
C GLU A 292 -13.97 -5.86 4.24
N ASN A 293 -12.64 -5.81 4.42
CA ASN A 293 -11.95 -4.58 4.78
C ASN A 293 -11.93 -3.57 3.62
N PHE A 294 -11.80 -4.05 2.38
CA PHE A 294 -11.90 -3.21 1.18
C PHE A 294 -13.32 -2.65 1.03
N ASP A 295 -14.33 -3.50 1.16
CA ASP A 295 -15.74 -3.10 1.08
C ASP A 295 -16.09 -2.09 2.19
N ALA A 296 -15.71 -2.37 3.43
CA ALA A 296 -15.91 -1.46 4.55
C ALA A 296 -15.16 -0.13 4.39
N THR A 297 -14.01 -0.14 3.74
CA THR A 297 -13.23 1.08 3.46
C THR A 297 -13.92 1.92 2.37
N ASN A 298 -14.42 1.28 1.31
CA ASN A 298 -15.23 1.94 0.29
C ASN A 298 -16.51 2.54 0.89
N ASP A 299 -17.24 1.80 1.70
CA ASP A 299 -18.47 2.26 2.34
C ASP A 299 -18.24 3.49 3.24
N ARG A 300 -17.15 3.47 4.01
CA ARG A 300 -16.79 4.62 4.85
C ARG A 300 -16.44 5.84 4.01
N TYR A 301 -15.68 5.63 2.94
CA TYR A 301 -15.35 6.68 1.99
C TYR A 301 -16.61 7.30 1.35
N LEU A 302 -17.54 6.46 0.87
CA LEU A 302 -18.79 6.92 0.27
C LEU A 302 -19.72 7.65 1.27
N ARG A 303 -19.76 7.20 2.53
CA ARG A 303 -20.51 7.93 3.58
C ARG A 303 -19.94 9.31 3.84
N GLU A 304 -18.62 9.45 3.84
CA GLU A 304 -17.98 10.76 4.04
C GLU A 304 -18.24 11.69 2.84
N LEU A 305 -18.19 11.17 1.62
CA LEU A 305 -18.59 11.91 0.42
C LEU A 305 -20.02 12.41 0.50
N ASN A 306 -20.98 11.54 0.84
CA ASN A 306 -22.39 11.89 0.92
C ASN A 306 -22.66 12.90 2.03
N ARG A 307 -21.97 12.82 3.17
CA ARG A 307 -22.11 13.78 4.27
C ARG A 307 -21.72 15.19 3.85
N THR A 308 -20.72 15.36 3.02
CA THR A 308 -20.29 16.68 2.53
C THR A 308 -21.15 17.18 1.38
N ALA A 309 -21.82 16.29 0.63
CA ALA A 309 -22.79 16.65 -0.40
C ALA A 309 -24.10 17.19 0.20
N ASP A 310 -24.56 16.62 1.33
CA ASP A 310 -25.75 17.07 2.04
C ASP A 310 -25.63 18.50 2.64
N ILE A 311 -24.40 19.02 2.79
CA ILE A 311 -24.13 20.39 3.26
C ILE A 311 -24.30 21.43 2.14
N LYS A 312 -24.22 21.00 0.87
CA LYS A 312 -24.53 21.87 -0.28
C LYS A 312 -26.02 21.77 -0.58
N GLU A 313 -26.77 22.78 -0.21
CA GLU A 313 -28.22 22.97 -0.49
C GLU A 313 -28.58 22.89 -1.99
N THR A 314 -28.56 21.70 -2.56
CA THR A 314 -29.20 21.43 -3.84
C THR A 314 -29.92 20.10 -3.73
N GLY A 315 -31.27 20.19 -3.69
CA GLY A 315 -32.20 19.09 -3.38
C GLY A 315 -32.29 17.94 -4.38
N GLU A 316 -31.24 17.56 -5.03
CA GLU A 316 -31.11 16.32 -5.80
C GLU A 316 -30.07 15.45 -5.13
N LYS A 317 -30.50 14.32 -4.56
CA LYS A 317 -29.66 13.24 -4.11
C LYS A 317 -29.07 12.55 -5.35
N GLU A 318 -28.07 13.16 -5.98
CA GLU A 318 -27.16 12.39 -6.80
C GLU A 318 -26.36 11.48 -5.86
N THR A 319 -26.50 10.18 -6.04
CA THR A 319 -25.58 9.17 -5.50
C THR A 319 -24.22 9.41 -6.15
N VAL A 320 -23.50 10.40 -5.65
CA VAL A 320 -22.20 10.79 -6.15
C VAL A 320 -21.16 9.87 -5.54
N GLY A 321 -20.57 9.02 -6.35
CA GLY A 321 -19.35 8.32 -6.00
C GLY A 321 -19.31 6.90 -6.55
N GLU A 322 -18.57 6.72 -7.63
CA GLU A 322 -18.10 5.38 -7.99
C GLU A 322 -17.12 4.87 -6.91
N ALA A 323 -17.19 3.58 -6.62
CA ALA A 323 -16.26 2.94 -5.69
C ALA A 323 -14.80 3.24 -6.08
N LEU A 324 -13.99 3.64 -5.09
CA LEU A 324 -12.56 3.87 -5.28
C LEU A 324 -11.84 2.58 -5.66
N ILE A 325 -12.27 1.47 -5.06
CA ILE A 325 -11.70 0.14 -5.24
C ILE A 325 -12.69 -0.72 -6.00
N VAL A 326 -12.25 -1.31 -7.10
CA VAL A 326 -13.02 -2.23 -7.93
C VAL A 326 -12.37 -3.61 -7.92
N ASP A 327 -13.18 -4.67 -7.92
CA ASP A 327 -12.70 -6.02 -8.05
C ASP A 327 -12.54 -6.39 -9.54
N LYS A 328 -11.43 -7.01 -9.89
CA LYS A 328 -11.15 -7.49 -11.24
C LYS A 328 -12.25 -8.46 -11.74
N GLU A 329 -12.75 -9.32 -10.85
CA GLU A 329 -13.82 -10.27 -11.17
C GLU A 329 -15.13 -9.57 -11.55
N GLN A 330 -15.48 -8.46 -10.91
CA GLN A 330 -16.67 -7.67 -11.24
C GLN A 330 -16.58 -7.08 -12.65
N ILE A 331 -15.41 -6.54 -13.02
CA ILE A 331 -15.20 -5.98 -14.37
C ILE A 331 -15.29 -7.07 -15.43
N VAL A 332 -14.68 -8.24 -15.21
CA VAL A 332 -14.74 -9.37 -16.13
C VAL A 332 -16.17 -9.90 -16.28
N GLY A 333 -16.96 -9.90 -15.19
CA GLY A 333 -18.38 -10.25 -15.22
C GLY A 333 -19.18 -9.30 -16.13
N GLN A 334 -19.03 -8.01 -15.94
CA GLN A 334 -19.72 -6.98 -16.74
C GLN A 334 -19.39 -7.06 -18.24
N ILE A 335 -18.14 -7.38 -18.60
CA ILE A 335 -17.74 -7.54 -20.02
C ILE A 335 -18.37 -8.78 -20.66
N LYS A 336 -18.64 -9.84 -19.89
CA LYS A 336 -19.27 -11.07 -20.40
C LYS A 336 -20.78 -10.95 -20.61
N GLU A 337 -21.40 -9.95 -19.99
CA GLU A 337 -22.84 -9.66 -20.12
C GLU A 337 -23.17 -8.72 -21.31
N ILE A 338 -22.16 -8.15 -21.95
CA ILE A 338 -22.27 -7.36 -23.18
C ILE A 338 -22.00 -8.25 -24.42
#